data_28f3e21cf1398598b1aadffba7791090
#
_entry.id   28f3e21cf1398598b1aadffba7791090
#
_cell.length_a   1.000
_cell.length_b   1.000
_cell.length_c   1.000
_cell.angle_alpha   90.00
_cell.angle_beta   90.00
_cell.angle_gamma   90.00
#
_symmetry.space_group_name_H-M   'P 1'
#
loop_
_entity.id
_entity.type
_entity.pdbx_description
1 polymer ?
#
loop_
_entity_poly.entity_id
_entity_poly.type
_entity_poly.pdbx_seq_one_letter_code
_entity_poly.pdbx_strand_id
1 'polypeptide(L)'
;MTSGLEETVRAFFADWTTRDPDVLVSYFAPDAEWSEANRAPARGHKEIRSVLELQVGFGSGFEFEFRTIGSFGSIVFTERIDRFIINGRPMVVPVAGLLEFDESGKIRAWRDYYDWSALERQLIESGVDMSGADDA
;
A
#
# COMPACT_ATOMS: atom_id res chain seq x y z
N MET A 1 -2.70 1.94 25.05
CA MET A 1 -3.93 2.44 24.43
C MET A 1 -3.71 2.62 22.94
N THR A 2 -4.51 1.96 22.11
CA THR A 2 -4.41 2.08 20.65
C THR A 2 -5.00 3.41 20.23
N SER A 3 -4.32 4.17 19.40
CA SER A 3 -4.88 5.43 18.88
C SER A 3 -5.96 5.13 17.84
N GLY A 4 -6.91 6.05 17.67
CA GLY A 4 -7.92 5.92 16.63
C GLY A 4 -7.32 5.86 15.23
N LEU A 5 -6.16 6.49 15.02
CA LEU A 5 -5.45 6.45 13.73
C LEU A 5 -4.86 5.08 13.45
N GLU A 6 -4.37 4.38 14.50
CA GLU A 6 -3.89 3.00 14.33
C GLU A 6 -5.03 2.07 13.91
N GLU A 7 -6.21 2.26 14.49
CA GLU A 7 -7.39 1.48 14.11
C GLU A 7 -7.81 1.79 12.66
N THR A 8 -7.72 3.04 12.24
CA THR A 8 -8.00 3.44 10.87
C THR A 8 -7.04 2.76 9.89
N VAL A 9 -5.75 2.69 10.25
CA VAL A 9 -4.75 2.01 9.43
C VAL A 9 -5.05 0.51 9.32
N ARG A 10 -5.40 -0.13 10.43
CA ARG A 10 -5.77 -1.55 10.40
C ARG A 10 -7.00 -1.78 9.51
N ALA A 11 -8.00 -0.91 9.61
CA ALA A 11 -9.20 -0.99 8.78
C ALA A 11 -8.89 -0.80 7.29
N PHE A 12 -8.01 0.15 6.99
CA PHE A 12 -7.57 0.42 5.61
C PHE A 12 -6.96 -0.84 4.99
N PHE A 13 -6.01 -1.48 5.67
CA PHE A 13 -5.38 -2.69 5.15
C PHE A 13 -6.34 -3.88 5.12
N ALA A 14 -7.26 -3.97 6.06
CA ALA A 14 -8.29 -5.02 6.02
C ALA A 14 -9.20 -4.85 4.79
N ASP A 15 -9.51 -3.62 4.42
CA ASP A 15 -10.37 -3.33 3.27
C ASP A 15 -9.72 -3.63 1.92
N TRP A 16 -8.40 -3.86 1.88
CA TRP A 16 -7.73 -4.35 0.65
C TRP A 16 -8.28 -5.70 0.21
N THR A 17 -8.81 -6.50 1.13
CA THR A 17 -9.41 -7.79 0.78
C THR A 17 -10.66 -7.64 -0.07
N THR A 18 -11.31 -6.48 -0.04
CA THR A 18 -12.47 -6.18 -0.90
C THR A 18 -12.07 -5.98 -2.36
N ARG A 19 -10.83 -5.58 -2.60
CA ARG A 19 -10.30 -5.23 -3.91
C ARG A 19 -11.11 -4.13 -4.61
N ASP A 20 -11.72 -3.24 -3.84
CA ASP A 20 -12.56 -2.16 -4.34
C ASP A 20 -11.82 -0.82 -4.26
N PRO A 21 -11.38 -0.24 -5.40
CA PRO A 21 -10.68 1.04 -5.38
C PRO A 21 -11.50 2.19 -4.81
N ASP A 22 -12.83 2.14 -4.94
CA ASP A 22 -13.70 3.18 -4.37
C ASP A 22 -13.61 3.20 -2.85
N VAL A 23 -13.62 2.03 -2.23
CA VAL A 23 -13.48 1.91 -0.78
C VAL A 23 -12.11 2.41 -0.36
N LEU A 24 -11.06 1.97 -1.03
CA LEU A 24 -9.68 2.30 -0.64
C LEU A 24 -9.38 3.78 -0.83
N VAL A 25 -9.79 4.38 -1.95
CA VAL A 25 -9.51 5.80 -2.19
C VAL A 25 -10.24 6.70 -1.20
N SER A 26 -11.35 6.23 -0.62
CA SER A 26 -12.10 7.02 0.37
C SER A 26 -11.34 7.30 1.66
N TYR A 27 -10.28 6.53 1.93
CA TYR A 27 -9.42 6.78 3.10
C TYR A 27 -8.49 7.96 2.92
N PHE A 28 -8.29 8.43 1.68
CA PHE A 28 -7.31 9.47 1.35
C PHE A 28 -7.94 10.85 1.29
N ALA A 29 -7.16 11.85 1.74
CA ALA A 29 -7.51 13.25 1.53
C ALA A 29 -7.49 13.55 0.02
N PRO A 30 -8.26 14.56 -0.46
CA PRO A 30 -8.33 14.86 -1.89
C PRO A 30 -6.98 15.20 -2.55
N ASP A 31 -6.06 15.76 -1.77
CA ASP A 31 -4.73 16.15 -2.25
C ASP A 31 -3.62 15.25 -1.70
N ALA A 32 -3.96 14.04 -1.31
CA ALA A 32 -3.02 13.08 -0.72
C ALA A 32 -1.90 12.70 -1.69
N GLU A 33 -0.83 12.17 -1.10
CA GLU A 33 0.34 11.70 -1.84
C GLU A 33 0.68 10.29 -1.39
N TRP A 34 0.95 9.39 -2.35
CA TRP A 34 1.33 8.01 -2.06
C TRP A 34 2.61 7.65 -2.81
N SER A 35 3.64 7.29 -2.06
CA SER A 35 4.96 6.89 -2.59
C SER A 35 5.28 5.45 -2.23
N GLU A 36 5.92 4.76 -3.14
CA GLU A 36 6.47 3.43 -2.91
C GLU A 36 7.93 3.40 -3.36
N ALA A 37 8.66 2.36 -2.98
CA ALA A 37 10.11 2.25 -3.13
C ALA A 37 10.64 2.55 -4.55
N ASN A 38 9.88 2.23 -5.60
CA ASN A 38 10.36 2.27 -6.99
C ASN A 38 9.57 3.20 -7.90
N ARG A 39 8.70 4.02 -7.34
CA ARG A 39 7.72 4.78 -8.13
C ARG A 39 7.69 6.24 -7.70
N ALA A 40 7.52 7.13 -8.67
CA ALA A 40 7.23 8.52 -8.38
C ALA A 40 5.91 8.63 -7.60
N PRO A 41 5.76 9.62 -6.71
CA PRO A 41 4.53 9.78 -5.93
C PRO A 41 3.29 9.92 -6.80
N ALA A 42 2.22 9.19 -6.44
CA ALA A 42 0.89 9.42 -6.97
C ALA A 42 0.24 10.53 -6.15
N ARG A 43 -0.30 11.55 -6.80
CA ARG A 43 -0.85 12.73 -6.14
C ARG A 43 -2.31 12.92 -6.49
N GLY A 44 -3.14 13.10 -5.46
CA GLY A 44 -4.57 13.31 -5.59
C GLY A 44 -5.34 12.02 -5.85
N HIS A 45 -6.66 12.08 -5.71
CA HIS A 45 -7.53 10.91 -5.83
C HIS A 45 -7.42 10.23 -7.19
N LYS A 46 -7.28 11.00 -8.27
CA LYS A 46 -7.23 10.42 -9.62
C LYS A 46 -6.02 9.52 -9.81
N GLU A 47 -4.83 10.03 -9.47
CA GLU A 47 -3.60 9.24 -9.61
C GLU A 47 -3.53 8.09 -8.62
N ILE A 48 -3.93 8.34 -7.37
CA ILE A 48 -3.95 7.30 -6.34
C ILE A 48 -4.90 6.18 -6.73
N ARG A 49 -6.11 6.54 -7.22
CA ARG A 49 -7.07 5.56 -7.69
C ARG A 49 -6.51 4.70 -8.81
N SER A 50 -5.79 5.30 -9.77
CA SER A 50 -5.17 4.55 -10.86
C SER A 50 -4.18 3.50 -10.36
N VAL A 51 -3.38 3.85 -9.35
CA VAL A 51 -2.44 2.90 -8.75
C VAL A 51 -3.19 1.81 -7.99
N LEU A 52 -4.22 2.17 -7.23
CA LEU A 52 -5.05 1.20 -6.52
C LEU A 52 -5.69 0.20 -7.48
N GLU A 53 -6.28 0.69 -8.58
CA GLU A 53 -6.89 -0.16 -9.60
C GLU A 53 -5.90 -1.16 -10.16
N LEU A 54 -4.69 -0.70 -10.46
CA LEU A 54 -3.63 -1.56 -10.96
C LEU A 54 -3.28 -2.65 -9.96
N GLN A 55 -3.06 -2.28 -8.70
CA GLN A 55 -2.62 -3.24 -7.68
C GLN A 55 -3.70 -4.26 -7.31
N VAL A 56 -4.94 -3.81 -7.10
CA VAL A 56 -6.02 -4.74 -6.75
C VAL A 56 -6.45 -5.59 -7.94
N GLY A 57 -6.22 -5.12 -9.16
CA GLY A 57 -6.49 -5.90 -10.37
C GLY A 57 -5.43 -6.93 -10.67
N PHE A 58 -4.19 -6.67 -10.27
CA PHE A 58 -3.05 -7.55 -10.56
C PHE A 58 -2.91 -8.69 -9.55
N GLY A 59 -3.17 -8.41 -8.28
CA GLY A 59 -3.02 -9.37 -7.19
C GLY A 59 -4.33 -9.83 -6.59
N SER A 60 -4.26 -10.86 -5.79
CA SER A 60 -5.37 -11.39 -5.01
C SER A 60 -4.85 -11.95 -3.70
N GLY A 61 -5.76 -12.38 -2.80
CA GLY A 61 -5.38 -13.01 -1.55
C GLY A 61 -4.52 -12.11 -0.66
N PHE A 62 -4.82 -10.82 -0.62
CA PHE A 62 -4.06 -9.86 0.15
C PHE A 62 -4.16 -10.15 1.65
N GLU A 63 -2.99 -10.25 2.30
CA GLU A 63 -2.86 -10.38 3.75
C GLU A 63 -1.76 -9.44 4.23
N PHE A 64 -2.01 -8.75 5.33
CA PHE A 64 -1.07 -7.81 5.91
C PHE A 64 -0.82 -8.19 7.37
N GLU A 65 0.39 -8.66 7.64
CA GLU A 65 0.81 -9.00 9.00
C GLU A 65 1.51 -7.80 9.60
N PHE A 66 0.92 -7.20 10.63
CA PHE A 66 1.56 -6.10 11.36
C PHE A 66 2.49 -6.68 12.42
N ARG A 67 3.79 -6.48 12.23
CA ARG A 67 4.79 -6.85 13.24
C ARG A 67 4.93 -5.76 14.29
N THR A 68 4.86 -4.51 13.83
CA THR A 68 4.90 -3.33 14.68
C THR A 68 3.93 -2.31 14.11
N ILE A 69 3.14 -1.71 14.97
CA ILE A 69 2.32 -0.56 14.62
C ILE A 69 2.33 0.40 15.79
N GLY A 70 2.56 1.66 15.51
CA GLY A 70 2.56 2.69 16.54
C GLY A 70 2.26 4.03 15.91
N SER A 71 2.02 5.02 16.74
CA SER A 71 1.71 6.37 16.27
C SER A 71 2.55 7.41 17.00
N PHE A 72 2.87 8.48 16.29
CA PHE A 72 3.55 9.64 16.82
C PHE A 72 2.84 10.86 16.24
N GLY A 73 2.06 11.54 17.08
CA GLY A 73 1.20 12.63 16.61
C GLY A 73 0.22 12.12 15.57
N SER A 74 0.20 12.72 14.40
CA SER A 74 -0.68 12.37 13.29
C SER A 74 -0.07 11.34 12.34
N ILE A 75 1.07 10.75 12.71
CA ILE A 75 1.77 9.76 11.89
C ILE A 75 1.60 8.38 12.50
N VAL A 76 1.19 7.40 11.70
CA VAL A 76 1.18 5.99 12.09
C VAL A 76 2.34 5.30 11.37
N PHE A 77 3.15 4.60 12.14
CA PHE A 77 4.27 3.80 11.63
C PHE A 77 3.88 2.33 11.63
N THR A 78 4.20 1.63 10.55
CA THR A 78 3.96 0.19 10.43
C THR A 78 5.23 -0.54 10.02
N GLU A 79 5.43 -1.71 10.60
CA GLU A 79 6.34 -2.73 10.08
C GLU A 79 5.46 -3.92 9.74
N ARG A 80 5.44 -4.32 8.46
CA ARG A 80 4.50 -5.33 7.97
C ARG A 80 5.20 -6.37 7.13
N ILE A 81 4.55 -7.52 7.04
CA ILE A 81 4.78 -8.46 5.94
C ILE A 81 3.52 -8.43 5.09
N ASP A 82 3.66 -7.95 3.87
CA ASP A 82 2.57 -7.90 2.90
C ASP A 82 2.63 -9.17 2.04
N ARG A 83 1.51 -9.89 1.96
CA ARG A 83 1.40 -11.12 1.18
C ARG A 83 0.25 -11.01 0.20
N PHE A 84 0.49 -11.46 -1.01
CA PHE A 84 -0.54 -11.51 -2.04
C PHE A 84 -0.16 -12.56 -3.08
N ILE A 85 -1.08 -12.83 -4.02
CA ILE A 85 -0.89 -13.87 -5.02
C ILE A 85 -0.91 -13.23 -6.40
N ILE A 86 0.07 -13.56 -7.23
CA ILE A 86 0.13 -13.13 -8.64
C ILE A 86 0.40 -14.37 -9.49
N ASN A 87 -0.44 -14.60 -10.50
CA ASN A 87 -0.34 -15.76 -11.40
C ASN A 87 -0.27 -17.09 -10.63
N GLY A 88 -1.02 -17.19 -9.53
CA GLY A 88 -1.07 -18.40 -8.71
C GLY A 88 0.14 -18.58 -7.79
N ARG A 89 1.07 -17.64 -7.73
CA ARG A 89 2.27 -17.73 -6.88
C ARG A 89 2.23 -16.72 -5.74
N PRO A 90 2.62 -17.13 -4.53
CA PRO A 90 2.65 -16.22 -3.39
C PRO A 90 3.80 -15.21 -3.50
N MET A 91 3.47 -13.95 -3.25
CA MET A 91 4.43 -12.86 -3.09
C MET A 91 4.56 -12.56 -1.60
N VAL A 92 5.77 -12.29 -1.13
CA VAL A 92 6.04 -11.93 0.27
C VAL A 92 6.95 -10.71 0.27
N VAL A 93 6.47 -9.61 0.86
CA VAL A 93 7.17 -8.33 0.84
C VAL A 93 7.25 -7.74 2.25
N PRO A 94 8.43 -7.75 2.88
CA PRO A 94 8.62 -6.99 4.12
C PRO A 94 8.59 -5.49 3.81
N VAL A 95 7.82 -4.73 4.58
CA VAL A 95 7.58 -3.30 4.34
C VAL A 95 7.66 -2.52 5.64
N ALA A 96 8.33 -1.36 5.61
CA ALA A 96 8.19 -0.33 6.63
C ALA A 96 7.43 0.83 5.99
N GLY A 97 6.32 1.21 6.58
CA GLY A 97 5.44 2.24 6.00
C GLY A 97 4.98 3.28 6.99
N LEU A 98 4.85 4.50 6.50
CA LEU A 98 4.39 5.65 7.28
C LEU A 98 3.12 6.21 6.63
N LEU A 99 2.10 6.44 7.46
CA LEU A 99 0.85 7.06 7.03
C LEU A 99 0.63 8.32 7.86
N GLU A 100 0.56 9.47 7.19
CA GLU A 100 0.30 10.75 7.83
C GLU A 100 -1.16 11.12 7.60
N PHE A 101 -1.81 11.60 8.65
CA PHE A 101 -3.24 11.93 8.62
C PHE A 101 -3.46 13.43 8.75
N ASP A 102 -4.51 13.93 8.10
CA ASP A 102 -4.96 15.30 8.29
C ASP A 102 -5.90 15.41 9.49
N GLU A 103 -6.37 16.61 9.78
CA GLU A 103 -7.25 16.86 10.94
C GLU A 103 -8.59 16.15 10.83
N SER A 104 -9.04 15.83 9.61
CA SER A 104 -10.29 15.12 9.40
C SER A 104 -10.17 13.61 9.53
N GLY A 105 -8.96 13.10 9.76
CA GLY A 105 -8.71 11.66 9.87
C GLY A 105 -8.48 10.96 8.53
N LYS A 106 -8.20 11.72 7.47
CA LYS A 106 -7.89 11.16 6.15
C LYS A 106 -6.39 11.07 5.96
N ILE A 107 -5.95 10.06 5.20
CA ILE A 107 -4.53 9.89 4.85
C ILE A 107 -4.15 11.04 3.91
N ARG A 108 -3.18 11.87 4.34
CA ARG A 108 -2.64 12.91 3.48
C ARG A 108 -1.33 12.52 2.84
N ALA A 109 -0.61 11.54 3.40
CA ALA A 109 0.62 11.01 2.82
C ALA A 109 0.81 9.55 3.26
N TRP A 110 1.20 8.71 2.31
CA TRP A 110 1.54 7.32 2.58
C TRP A 110 2.86 7.02 1.88
N ARG A 111 3.83 6.50 2.62
CA ARG A 111 5.16 6.17 2.11
C ARG A 111 5.52 4.76 2.55
N ASP A 112 5.66 3.85 1.58
CA ASP A 112 6.10 2.48 1.83
C ASP A 112 7.54 2.30 1.34
N TYR A 113 8.36 1.69 2.18
CA TYR A 113 9.77 1.39 1.90
C TYR A 113 9.98 -0.12 1.93
N TYR A 114 10.43 -0.67 0.83
CA TYR A 114 10.69 -2.10 0.72
C TYR A 114 11.77 -2.35 -0.34
N ASP A 115 12.28 -3.59 -0.38
CA ASP A 115 13.29 -3.99 -1.35
C ASP A 115 12.61 -4.29 -2.70
N TRP A 116 12.64 -3.31 -3.60
CA TRP A 116 12.06 -3.45 -4.93
C TRP A 116 12.71 -4.59 -5.73
N SER A 117 14.04 -4.74 -5.62
CA SER A 117 14.75 -5.80 -6.36
C SER A 117 14.25 -7.19 -5.97
N ALA A 118 13.97 -7.40 -4.68
CA ALA A 118 13.46 -8.68 -4.21
C ALA A 118 12.04 -8.93 -4.74
N LEU A 119 11.18 -7.92 -4.73
CA LEU A 119 9.84 -8.04 -5.29
C LEU A 119 9.88 -8.27 -6.81
N GLU A 120 10.73 -7.53 -7.51
CA GLU A 120 10.88 -7.68 -8.95
C GLU A 120 11.26 -9.11 -9.32
N ARG A 121 12.20 -9.74 -8.59
CA ARG A 121 12.58 -11.14 -8.82
C ARG A 121 11.37 -12.08 -8.64
N GLN A 122 10.57 -11.87 -7.61
CA GLN A 122 9.36 -12.67 -7.38
C GLN A 122 8.36 -12.51 -8.53
N LEU A 123 8.18 -11.29 -9.02
CA LEU A 123 7.29 -11.00 -10.13
C LEU A 123 7.75 -11.70 -11.41
N ILE A 124 9.04 -11.62 -11.72
CA ILE A 124 9.63 -12.29 -12.90
C ILE A 124 9.43 -13.80 -12.79
N GLU A 125 9.73 -14.39 -11.65
CA GLU A 125 9.55 -15.82 -11.39
C GLU A 125 8.09 -16.26 -11.53
N SER A 126 7.15 -15.31 -11.32
CA SER A 126 5.70 -15.57 -11.46
C SER A 126 5.22 -15.39 -12.90
N GLY A 127 6.10 -15.05 -13.84
CA GLY A 127 5.74 -14.88 -15.24
C GLY A 127 5.26 -13.48 -15.60
N VAL A 128 5.45 -12.50 -14.73
CA VAL A 128 5.08 -11.12 -15.03
C VAL A 128 6.13 -10.52 -15.98
N ASP A 129 5.65 -9.88 -17.05
CA ASP A 129 6.53 -9.18 -17.97
C ASP A 129 6.88 -7.81 -17.39
N MET A 130 8.15 -7.65 -17.03
CA MET A 130 8.67 -6.41 -16.42
C MET A 130 9.35 -5.49 -17.44
N SER A 131 9.25 -5.79 -18.74
CA SER A 131 9.97 -5.05 -19.78
C SER A 131 9.59 -3.57 -19.86
N GLY A 132 8.39 -3.18 -19.39
CA GLY A 132 7.97 -1.78 -19.35
C GLY A 132 8.14 -1.11 -17.98
N ALA A 133 8.64 -1.81 -16.97
CA ALA A 133 8.67 -1.31 -15.61
C ALA A 133 9.65 -0.15 -15.40
N ASP A 134 10.70 -0.09 -16.23
CA ASP A 134 11.73 0.95 -16.12
C ASP A 134 11.32 2.26 -16.82
N ASP A 135 10.21 2.25 -17.53
CA ASP A 135 9.70 3.40 -18.28
C ASP A 135 8.74 4.26 -17.44
N ALA A 136 8.59 3.92 -16.20
CA ALA A 136 7.64 4.60 -15.30
C ALA A 136 8.17 5.96 -14.80
#